data_7e79542d4487a35a1d7eb44356abec33
#
_entry.id   7e79542d4487a35a1d7eb44356abec33
#
_cell.length_a   1.000
_cell.length_b   1.000
_cell.length_c   1.000
_cell.angle_alpha   90.00
_cell.angle_beta   90.00
_cell.angle_gamma   90.00
#
_symmetry.space_group_name_H-M   'P 1'
#
loop_
_entity.id
_entity.type
_entity.pdbx_description
1 polymer ?
#
loop_
_entity_poly.entity_id
_entity_poly.type
_entity_poly.pdbx_seq_one_letter_code
_entity_poly.pdbx_strand_id
1 'polypeptide(L)'
;MKGWSIVKNGLTWFVVAVALAFFLLPVLWILITSFKAQGEVFHYPPIFWPKNIDFRHFSSVLHGPGGHALRASLIVASANTMLSLLVGVPTAYSISRFAVGGKHLAFWILSIRMFPPVASAVPLFLLFQKYHLLDTYWALIIAYLTFNVPFVVWFVKGFFDDLPRDLEEAALVDGATRWRAFTGIALRLAVPGIVTSALLAFVFSWNEFLLALFLTRSQVRTLPVALANLVGGHEIQWGDIGALTVVAIVPVVALALVLQRYVVRGLTFGAVKG
;
A
#
# COMPACT_ATOMS: atom_id res chain seq x y z
N MET A 1 12.68 -44.83 -2.12
CA MET A 1 12.44 -43.47 -1.55
C MET A 1 12.67 -42.31 -2.53
N LYS A 2 13.51 -42.42 -3.58
CA LYS A 2 13.74 -41.33 -4.58
C LYS A 2 12.54 -41.01 -5.48
N GLY A 3 11.69 -41.98 -5.81
CA GLY A 3 10.53 -41.75 -6.69
C GLY A 3 9.42 -40.89 -6.06
N TRP A 4 9.22 -40.94 -4.75
CA TRP A 4 8.20 -40.20 -4.01
C TRP A 4 8.54 -38.71 -3.89
N SER A 5 9.83 -38.36 -3.85
CA SER A 5 10.28 -36.96 -3.84
C SER A 5 10.10 -36.28 -5.21
N ILE A 6 10.28 -37.01 -6.31
CA ILE A 6 10.12 -36.50 -7.68
C ILE A 6 8.64 -36.23 -7.96
N VAL A 7 7.75 -37.15 -7.56
CA VAL A 7 6.28 -36.95 -7.73
C VAL A 7 5.77 -35.81 -6.86
N LYS A 8 6.22 -35.68 -5.60
CA LYS A 8 5.88 -34.53 -4.75
C LYS A 8 6.37 -33.22 -5.38
N ASN A 9 7.59 -33.17 -5.87
CA ASN A 9 8.11 -31.98 -6.52
C ASN A 9 7.32 -31.64 -7.80
N GLY A 10 6.97 -32.63 -8.64
CA GLY A 10 6.17 -32.44 -9.84
C GLY A 10 4.77 -31.87 -9.52
N LEU A 11 4.08 -32.46 -8.54
CA LEU A 11 2.77 -31.96 -8.10
C LEU A 11 2.85 -30.55 -7.52
N THR A 12 3.89 -30.25 -6.72
CA THR A 12 4.11 -28.90 -6.17
C THR A 12 4.30 -27.87 -7.28
N TRP A 13 5.15 -28.16 -8.28
CA TRP A 13 5.37 -27.24 -9.40
C TRP A 13 4.11 -27.07 -10.27
N PHE A 14 3.33 -28.14 -10.47
CA PHE A 14 2.05 -28.07 -11.16
C PHE A 14 1.06 -27.15 -10.42
N VAL A 15 0.90 -27.32 -9.10
CA VAL A 15 0.02 -26.46 -8.28
C VAL A 15 0.49 -25.00 -8.32
N VAL A 16 1.80 -24.77 -8.21
CA VAL A 16 2.37 -23.41 -8.31
C VAL A 16 2.10 -22.79 -9.69
N ALA A 17 2.28 -23.56 -10.77
CA ALA A 17 2.03 -23.07 -12.13
C ALA A 17 0.55 -22.73 -12.34
N VAL A 18 -0.38 -23.57 -11.87
CA VAL A 18 -1.83 -23.33 -11.95
C VAL A 18 -2.21 -22.09 -11.13
N ALA A 19 -1.68 -21.96 -9.91
CA ALA A 19 -1.93 -20.79 -9.08
C ALA A 19 -1.39 -19.51 -9.73
N LEU A 20 -0.17 -19.52 -10.26
CA LEU A 20 0.41 -18.39 -10.99
C LEU A 20 -0.43 -18.03 -12.21
N ALA A 21 -0.84 -19.02 -13.03
CA ALA A 21 -1.69 -18.79 -14.18
C ALA A 21 -3.01 -18.13 -13.75
N PHE A 22 -3.66 -18.65 -12.72
CA PHE A 22 -4.94 -18.13 -12.21
C PHE A 22 -4.83 -16.65 -11.78
N PHE A 23 -3.77 -16.28 -11.07
CA PHE A 23 -3.58 -14.89 -10.62
C PHE A 23 -3.05 -13.96 -11.71
N LEU A 24 -2.22 -14.45 -12.63
CA LEU A 24 -1.62 -13.62 -13.69
C LEU A 24 -2.53 -13.43 -14.90
N LEU A 25 -3.40 -14.39 -15.23
CA LEU A 25 -4.29 -14.29 -16.38
C LEU A 25 -5.14 -13.01 -16.41
N PRO A 26 -5.82 -12.59 -15.33
CA PRO A 26 -6.57 -11.34 -15.33
C PRO A 26 -5.68 -10.11 -15.57
N VAL A 27 -4.49 -10.10 -14.98
CA VAL A 27 -3.52 -8.99 -15.13
C VAL A 27 -3.00 -8.93 -16.56
N LEU A 28 -2.67 -10.07 -17.15
CA LEU A 28 -2.25 -10.18 -18.55
C LEU A 28 -3.36 -9.75 -19.49
N TRP A 29 -4.62 -10.11 -19.20
CA TRP A 29 -5.76 -9.68 -19.99
C TRP A 29 -5.92 -8.15 -19.99
N ILE A 30 -5.81 -7.49 -18.84
CA ILE A 30 -5.84 -6.04 -18.73
C ILE A 30 -4.67 -5.42 -19.51
N LEU A 31 -3.46 -5.97 -19.35
CA LEU A 31 -2.28 -5.54 -20.07
C LEU A 31 -2.47 -5.64 -21.59
N ILE A 32 -2.96 -6.76 -22.09
CA ILE A 32 -3.25 -6.96 -23.52
C ILE A 32 -4.33 -5.98 -23.99
N THR A 33 -5.38 -5.80 -23.19
CA THR A 33 -6.49 -4.89 -23.54
C THR A 33 -6.03 -3.44 -23.63
N SER A 34 -5.05 -3.03 -22.85
CA SER A 34 -4.49 -1.66 -22.89
C SER A 34 -3.80 -1.31 -24.21
N PHE A 35 -3.48 -2.30 -25.03
CA PHE A 35 -2.87 -2.13 -26.36
C PHE A 35 -3.84 -2.39 -27.52
N LYS A 36 -5.10 -2.76 -27.26
CA LYS A 36 -6.10 -3.01 -28.30
C LYS A 36 -6.76 -1.73 -28.76
N ALA A 37 -7.02 -1.63 -30.06
CA ALA A 37 -7.91 -0.57 -30.56
C ALA A 37 -9.34 -0.77 -30.03
N GLN A 38 -10.10 0.33 -29.87
CA GLN A 38 -11.46 0.30 -29.28
C GLN A 38 -12.38 -0.74 -29.96
N GLY A 39 -12.33 -0.87 -31.27
CA GLY A 39 -13.14 -1.85 -32.04
C GLY A 39 -12.73 -3.31 -31.81
N GLU A 40 -11.51 -3.59 -31.35
CA GLU A 40 -11.03 -4.94 -31.07
C GLU A 40 -11.49 -5.48 -29.73
N VAL A 41 -11.82 -4.58 -28.79
CA VAL A 41 -12.22 -4.97 -27.43
C VAL A 41 -13.58 -5.65 -27.43
N PHE A 42 -14.51 -5.18 -28.27
CA PHE A 42 -15.88 -5.72 -28.39
C PHE A 42 -16.08 -6.67 -29.57
N HIS A 43 -14.98 -7.06 -30.25
CA HIS A 43 -15.09 -7.95 -31.40
C HIS A 43 -15.50 -9.36 -30.96
N TYR A 44 -16.42 -9.95 -31.73
CA TYR A 44 -16.84 -11.35 -31.59
C TYR A 44 -16.48 -12.16 -32.84
N PRO A 45 -15.78 -13.30 -32.73
CA PRO A 45 -15.19 -13.89 -31.53
C PRO A 45 -14.08 -13.02 -30.89
N PRO A 46 -13.80 -13.18 -29.58
CA PRO A 46 -12.82 -12.35 -28.89
C PRO A 46 -11.43 -12.41 -29.52
N ILE A 47 -10.84 -11.26 -29.76
CA ILE A 47 -9.45 -11.15 -30.25
C ILE A 47 -8.55 -11.22 -29.00
N PHE A 48 -7.79 -12.32 -28.85
CA PHE A 48 -6.88 -12.49 -27.70
C PHE A 48 -5.65 -11.60 -27.80
N TRP A 49 -5.10 -11.40 -29.00
CA TRP A 49 -3.92 -10.60 -29.24
C TRP A 49 -4.22 -9.42 -30.16
N PRO A 50 -3.80 -8.17 -29.87
CA PRO A 50 -4.08 -7.02 -30.73
C PRO A 50 -3.46 -7.23 -32.09
N LYS A 51 -4.19 -6.89 -33.16
CA LYS A 51 -3.67 -6.93 -34.53
C LYS A 51 -2.58 -5.89 -34.76
N ASN A 52 -2.78 -4.71 -34.15
CA ASN A 52 -1.81 -3.63 -34.09
C ASN A 52 -1.67 -3.16 -32.67
N ILE A 53 -0.44 -2.99 -32.20
CA ILE A 53 -0.18 -2.46 -30.86
C ILE A 53 -0.45 -0.96 -30.86
N ASP A 54 -1.43 -0.52 -30.07
CA ASP A 54 -1.85 0.88 -29.99
C ASP A 54 -1.41 1.50 -28.65
N PHE A 55 -0.49 2.47 -28.71
CA PHE A 55 -0.02 3.21 -27.55
C PHE A 55 -0.82 4.49 -27.26
N ARG A 56 -1.82 4.83 -28.08
CA ARG A 56 -2.61 6.05 -27.92
C ARG A 56 -3.30 6.13 -26.56
N HIS A 57 -3.77 5.00 -26.03
CA HIS A 57 -4.40 4.92 -24.71
C HIS A 57 -3.44 5.36 -23.59
N PHE A 58 -2.19 4.92 -23.63
CA PHE A 58 -1.18 5.38 -22.65
C PHE A 58 -0.88 6.85 -22.78
N SER A 59 -0.76 7.36 -24.02
CA SER A 59 -0.54 8.79 -24.28
C SER A 59 -1.73 9.62 -23.79
N SER A 60 -2.96 9.22 -24.11
CA SER A 60 -4.20 9.89 -23.68
C SER A 60 -4.28 9.97 -22.16
N VAL A 61 -4.05 8.83 -21.49
CA VAL A 61 -4.14 8.73 -20.03
C VAL A 61 -3.04 9.55 -19.34
N LEU A 62 -1.78 9.46 -19.79
CA LEU A 62 -0.66 10.12 -19.12
C LEU A 62 -0.65 11.65 -19.33
N HIS A 63 -1.05 12.13 -20.50
CA HIS A 63 -1.14 13.58 -20.77
C HIS A 63 -2.50 14.17 -20.36
N GLY A 64 -3.46 13.32 -19.99
CA GLY A 64 -4.79 13.72 -19.55
C GLY A 64 -4.98 13.65 -18.04
N PRO A 65 -6.23 13.52 -17.59
CA PRO A 65 -6.59 13.43 -16.16
C PRO A 65 -5.91 12.30 -15.39
N GLY A 66 -5.55 11.19 -16.06
CA GLY A 66 -4.87 10.04 -15.45
C GLY A 66 -3.46 10.36 -14.97
N GLY A 67 -2.69 11.19 -15.73
CA GLY A 67 -1.36 11.62 -15.29
C GLY A 67 -1.39 12.53 -14.06
N HIS A 68 -2.38 13.41 -13.98
CA HIS A 68 -2.63 14.20 -12.77
C HIS A 68 -3.00 13.31 -11.58
N ALA A 69 -3.85 12.31 -11.79
CA ALA A 69 -4.25 11.37 -10.76
C ALA A 69 -3.08 10.48 -10.28
N LEU A 70 -2.20 10.04 -11.20
CA LEU A 70 -0.97 9.34 -10.86
C LEU A 70 -0.08 10.19 -9.94
N ARG A 71 0.17 11.44 -10.32
CA ARG A 71 0.96 12.37 -9.51
C ARG A 71 0.32 12.61 -8.14
N ALA A 72 -0.99 12.82 -8.09
CA ALA A 72 -1.71 13.03 -6.83
C ALA A 72 -1.60 11.80 -5.92
N SER A 73 -1.83 10.59 -6.45
CA SER A 73 -1.68 9.35 -5.68
C SER A 73 -0.26 9.15 -5.16
N LEU A 74 0.77 9.44 -5.98
CA LEU A 74 2.17 9.33 -5.54
C LEU A 74 2.47 10.29 -4.40
N ILE A 75 2.06 11.56 -4.50
CA ILE A 75 2.28 12.57 -3.46
C ILE A 75 1.57 12.16 -2.17
N VAL A 76 0.27 11.84 -2.25
CA VAL A 76 -0.54 11.49 -1.08
C VAL A 76 -0.02 10.23 -0.41
N ALA A 77 0.20 9.14 -1.15
CA ALA A 77 0.65 7.89 -0.58
C ALA A 77 2.05 8.00 0.03
N SER A 78 2.99 8.69 -0.64
CA SER A 78 4.35 8.88 -0.12
C SER A 78 4.37 9.78 1.12
N ALA A 79 3.69 10.93 1.08
CA ALA A 79 3.64 11.87 2.20
C ALA A 79 2.93 11.24 3.42
N ASN A 80 1.80 10.55 3.20
CA ASN A 80 1.09 9.86 4.27
C ASN A 80 1.94 8.75 4.89
N THR A 81 2.61 7.93 4.07
CA THR A 81 3.52 6.88 4.56
C THR A 81 4.63 7.47 5.41
N MET A 82 5.29 8.52 4.93
CA MET A 82 6.38 9.17 5.66
C MET A 82 5.91 9.74 7.01
N LEU A 83 4.79 10.44 7.03
CA LEU A 83 4.22 11.00 8.26
C LEU A 83 3.76 9.90 9.22
N SER A 84 3.16 8.81 8.69
CA SER A 84 2.75 7.66 9.50
C SER A 84 3.94 6.98 10.17
N LEU A 85 5.09 6.88 9.49
CA LEU A 85 6.33 6.36 10.08
C LEU A 85 6.92 7.31 11.09
N LEU A 86 6.98 8.61 10.79
CA LEU A 86 7.53 9.64 11.69
C LEU A 86 6.81 9.66 13.04
N VAL A 87 5.49 9.48 13.04
CA VAL A 87 4.69 9.45 14.28
C VAL A 87 4.62 8.04 14.84
N GLY A 88 4.37 7.05 14.00
CA GLY A 88 4.07 5.68 14.43
C GLY A 88 5.27 4.94 14.99
N VAL A 89 6.47 5.10 14.40
CA VAL A 89 7.67 4.36 14.85
C VAL A 89 8.12 4.78 16.25
N PRO A 90 8.28 6.08 16.57
CA PRO A 90 8.60 6.50 17.95
C PRO A 90 7.51 6.14 18.96
N THR A 91 6.24 6.22 18.55
CA THR A 91 5.10 5.82 19.40
C THR A 91 5.16 4.33 19.72
N ALA A 92 5.40 3.48 18.71
CA ALA A 92 5.55 2.04 18.86
C ALA A 92 6.69 1.69 19.83
N TYR A 93 7.84 2.36 19.68
CA TYR A 93 8.98 2.19 20.57
C TYR A 93 8.65 2.60 22.01
N SER A 94 8.01 3.75 22.19
CA SER A 94 7.63 4.25 23.51
C SER A 94 6.67 3.30 24.24
N ILE A 95 5.69 2.75 23.54
CA ILE A 95 4.74 1.78 24.09
C ILE A 95 5.45 0.47 24.44
N SER A 96 6.35 -0.01 23.58
CA SER A 96 7.07 -1.27 23.77
C SER A 96 8.08 -1.21 24.92
N ARG A 97 8.85 -0.14 25.02
CA ARG A 97 9.95 -0.03 26.00
C ARG A 97 9.56 0.56 27.34
N PHE A 98 8.67 1.55 27.31
CA PHE A 98 8.32 2.31 28.52
C PHE A 98 6.90 2.06 29.01
N ALA A 99 6.17 1.13 28.39
CA ALA A 99 4.78 0.82 28.71
C ALA A 99 3.88 2.07 28.78
N VAL A 100 4.18 3.09 27.96
CA VAL A 100 3.41 4.33 27.89
C VAL A 100 1.94 4.01 27.62
N GLY A 101 1.02 4.56 28.45
CA GLY A 101 -0.41 4.28 28.34
C GLY A 101 -0.85 2.90 28.84
N GLY A 102 0.05 2.15 29.50
CA GLY A 102 -0.24 0.85 30.09
C GLY A 102 -0.61 -0.22 29.04
N LYS A 103 -1.30 -1.27 29.51
CA LYS A 103 -1.65 -2.45 28.68
C LYS A 103 -2.67 -2.13 27.59
N HIS A 104 -3.40 -1.05 27.68
CA HIS A 104 -4.58 -0.79 26.84
C HIS A 104 -4.33 0.18 25.69
N LEU A 105 -3.31 1.06 25.75
CA LEU A 105 -3.09 2.09 24.74
C LEU A 105 -2.89 1.51 23.33
N ALA A 106 -2.06 0.47 23.21
CA ALA A 106 -1.82 -0.17 21.92
C ALA A 106 -3.12 -0.75 21.32
N PHE A 107 -3.97 -1.34 22.17
CA PHE A 107 -5.28 -1.83 21.74
C PHE A 107 -6.21 -0.69 21.33
N TRP A 108 -6.27 0.40 22.08
CA TRP A 108 -7.07 1.57 21.74
C TRP A 108 -6.64 2.21 20.42
N ILE A 109 -5.33 2.33 20.18
CA ILE A 109 -4.81 2.83 18.91
C ILE A 109 -5.23 1.91 17.77
N LEU A 110 -5.11 0.58 17.93
CA LEU A 110 -5.52 -0.38 16.91
C LEU A 110 -7.04 -0.35 16.67
N SER A 111 -7.85 -0.13 17.72
CA SER A 111 -9.32 -0.10 17.61
C SER A 111 -9.81 1.02 16.69
N ILE A 112 -9.07 2.12 16.55
CA ILE A 112 -9.38 3.19 15.60
C ILE A 112 -9.42 2.65 14.16
N ARG A 113 -8.55 1.71 13.81
CA ARG A 113 -8.51 1.09 12.49
C ARG A 113 -9.72 0.17 12.22
N MET A 114 -10.35 -0.36 13.27
CA MET A 114 -11.54 -1.19 13.14
C MET A 114 -12.81 -0.36 12.86
N PHE A 115 -12.71 0.96 13.01
CA PHE A 115 -13.83 1.85 12.72
C PHE A 115 -14.11 1.88 11.20
N PRO A 116 -15.37 1.67 10.76
CA PRO A 116 -15.71 1.65 9.35
C PRO A 116 -15.38 2.99 8.66
N PRO A 117 -14.56 3.01 7.59
CA PRO A 117 -14.21 4.27 6.90
C PRO A 117 -15.43 5.06 6.42
N VAL A 118 -16.48 4.38 6.01
CA VAL A 118 -17.75 5.00 5.58
C VAL A 118 -18.39 5.84 6.70
N ALA A 119 -18.32 5.38 7.94
CA ALA A 119 -18.88 6.11 9.07
C ALA A 119 -18.10 7.39 9.40
N SER A 120 -16.80 7.44 9.07
CA SER A 120 -15.96 8.62 9.24
C SER A 120 -16.05 9.61 8.06
N ALA A 121 -16.50 9.17 6.89
CA ALA A 121 -16.46 9.96 5.67
C ALA A 121 -17.28 11.26 5.79
N VAL A 122 -18.51 11.19 6.28
CA VAL A 122 -19.38 12.37 6.43
C VAL A 122 -18.85 13.35 7.51
N PRO A 123 -18.52 12.91 8.73
CA PRO A 123 -17.89 13.80 9.72
C PRO A 123 -16.60 14.47 9.23
N LEU A 124 -15.71 13.72 8.55
CA LEU A 124 -14.49 14.28 7.99
C LEU A 124 -14.77 15.28 6.87
N PHE A 125 -15.74 14.99 6.00
CA PHE A 125 -16.18 15.94 4.97
C PHE A 125 -16.64 17.26 5.57
N LEU A 126 -17.53 17.23 6.56
CA LEU A 126 -18.04 18.44 7.23
C LEU A 126 -16.91 19.22 7.94
N LEU A 127 -16.01 18.51 8.60
CA LEU A 127 -14.85 19.09 9.27
C LEU A 127 -13.94 19.80 8.25
N PHE A 128 -13.57 19.13 7.16
CA PHE A 128 -12.68 19.68 6.15
C PHE A 128 -13.35 20.78 5.32
N GLN A 129 -14.66 20.71 5.11
CA GLN A 129 -15.43 21.81 4.53
C GLN A 129 -15.34 23.08 5.39
N LYS A 130 -15.50 22.96 6.70
CA LYS A 130 -15.41 24.08 7.64
C LYS A 130 -14.05 24.77 7.61
N TYR A 131 -12.97 23.99 7.42
CA TYR A 131 -11.60 24.50 7.38
C TYR A 131 -11.08 24.77 5.96
N HIS A 132 -11.93 24.72 4.94
CA HIS A 132 -11.56 24.92 3.52
C HIS A 132 -10.44 23.99 3.03
N LEU A 133 -10.39 22.75 3.55
CA LEU A 133 -9.40 21.74 3.21
C LEU A 133 -9.88 20.78 2.11
N LEU A 134 -11.19 20.79 1.76
CA LEU A 134 -11.70 19.89 0.71
C LEU A 134 -10.96 20.12 -0.61
N ASP A 135 -10.81 19.06 -1.38
CA ASP A 135 -10.12 19.02 -2.68
C ASP A 135 -8.65 19.47 -2.61
N THR A 136 -7.97 19.18 -1.49
CA THR A 136 -6.54 19.42 -1.29
C THR A 136 -5.78 18.15 -0.97
N TYR A 137 -4.46 18.16 -1.22
CA TYR A 137 -3.57 17.07 -0.79
C TYR A 137 -3.61 16.84 0.72
N TRP A 138 -3.70 17.92 1.51
CA TRP A 138 -3.74 17.85 2.96
C TRP A 138 -4.98 17.14 3.50
N ALA A 139 -6.14 17.31 2.86
CA ALA A 139 -7.34 16.58 3.23
C ALA A 139 -7.10 15.06 3.19
N LEU A 140 -6.53 14.57 2.09
CA LEU A 140 -6.24 13.15 1.92
C LEU A 140 -5.13 12.67 2.86
N ILE A 141 -4.04 13.43 2.96
CA ILE A 141 -2.92 13.05 3.82
C ILE A 141 -3.38 12.92 5.27
N ILE A 142 -4.11 13.90 5.80
CA ILE A 142 -4.61 13.89 7.18
C ILE A 142 -5.63 12.77 7.38
N ALA A 143 -6.59 12.62 6.46
CA ALA A 143 -7.59 11.57 6.56
C ALA A 143 -6.95 10.16 6.60
N TYR A 144 -5.94 9.91 5.78
CA TYR A 144 -5.27 8.61 5.70
C TYR A 144 -4.37 8.33 6.92
N LEU A 145 -3.91 9.35 7.65
CA LEU A 145 -3.21 9.14 8.91
C LEU A 145 -4.07 8.43 9.95
N THR A 146 -5.40 8.60 9.90
CA THR A 146 -6.33 7.99 10.85
C THR A 146 -6.27 6.46 10.88
N PHE A 147 -5.94 5.83 9.76
CA PHE A 147 -5.80 4.38 9.68
C PHE A 147 -4.36 3.89 9.51
N ASN A 148 -3.46 4.71 8.94
CA ASN A 148 -2.07 4.30 8.73
C ASN A 148 -1.20 4.46 9.99
N VAL A 149 -1.38 5.52 10.78
CA VAL A 149 -0.63 5.66 12.05
C VAL A 149 -0.94 4.51 13.00
N PRO A 150 -2.22 4.16 13.29
CA PRO A 150 -2.53 2.99 14.11
C PRO A 150 -1.92 1.68 13.58
N PHE A 151 -1.92 1.49 12.26
CA PHE A 151 -1.31 0.33 11.64
C PHE A 151 0.20 0.27 11.88
N VAL A 152 0.91 1.37 11.62
CA VAL A 152 2.36 1.45 11.82
C VAL A 152 2.73 1.22 13.27
N VAL A 153 2.00 1.86 14.21
CA VAL A 153 2.23 1.68 15.65
C VAL A 153 2.10 0.21 16.04
N TRP A 154 1.00 -0.43 15.66
CA TRP A 154 0.75 -1.82 16.02
C TRP A 154 1.77 -2.77 15.40
N PHE A 155 2.03 -2.61 14.10
CA PHE A 155 2.92 -3.49 13.36
C PHE A 155 4.38 -3.38 13.84
N VAL A 156 4.90 -2.16 13.96
CA VAL A 156 6.29 -1.92 14.37
C VAL A 156 6.50 -2.20 15.85
N LYS A 157 5.46 -2.00 16.70
CA LYS A 157 5.53 -2.40 18.11
C LYS A 157 5.83 -3.88 18.26
N GLY A 158 5.22 -4.76 17.45
CA GLY A 158 5.53 -6.19 17.47
C GLY A 158 7.02 -6.46 17.25
N PHE A 159 7.66 -5.74 16.32
CA PHE A 159 9.09 -5.88 16.10
C PHE A 159 9.92 -5.41 17.30
N PHE A 160 9.57 -4.28 17.90
CA PHE A 160 10.28 -3.83 19.10
C PHE A 160 10.08 -4.78 20.28
N ASP A 161 8.91 -5.39 20.43
CA ASP A 161 8.66 -6.35 21.51
C ASP A 161 9.52 -7.63 21.37
N ASP A 162 9.81 -8.05 20.12
CA ASP A 162 10.65 -9.22 19.84
C ASP A 162 12.17 -8.94 19.95
N LEU A 163 12.59 -7.68 20.02
CA LEU A 163 14.00 -7.33 20.17
C LEU A 163 14.48 -7.47 21.63
N PRO A 164 15.63 -8.15 21.88
CA PRO A 164 16.23 -8.24 23.22
C PRO A 164 16.51 -6.85 23.80
N ARG A 165 16.07 -6.63 25.03
CA ARG A 165 16.28 -5.36 25.75
C ARG A 165 17.74 -5.15 26.17
N ASP A 166 18.45 -6.24 26.41
CA ASP A 166 19.85 -6.26 26.84
C ASP A 166 20.77 -5.44 25.93
N LEU A 167 20.46 -5.41 24.61
CA LEU A 167 21.24 -4.63 23.64
C LEU A 167 21.15 -3.12 23.90
N GLU A 168 19.99 -2.64 24.27
CA GLU A 168 19.75 -1.22 24.59
C GLU A 168 20.29 -0.90 26.00
N GLU A 169 20.12 -1.83 26.95
CA GLU A 169 20.62 -1.68 28.35
C GLU A 169 22.16 -1.65 28.38
N ALA A 170 22.84 -2.50 27.61
CA ALA A 170 24.29 -2.47 27.47
C ALA A 170 24.79 -1.10 26.97
N ALA A 171 24.13 -0.53 25.95
CA ALA A 171 24.51 0.78 25.45
C ALA A 171 24.28 1.90 26.49
N LEU A 172 23.25 1.80 27.33
CA LEU A 172 23.02 2.75 28.40
C LEU A 172 24.11 2.66 29.47
N VAL A 173 24.59 1.45 29.79
CA VAL A 173 25.74 1.22 30.69
C VAL A 173 27.03 1.83 30.12
N ASP A 174 27.23 1.74 28.78
CA ASP A 174 28.33 2.37 28.05
C ASP A 174 28.18 3.91 27.94
N GLY A 175 27.18 4.51 28.59
CA GLY A 175 26.97 5.96 28.62
C GLY A 175 26.19 6.53 27.44
N ALA A 176 25.56 5.72 26.62
CA ALA A 176 24.65 6.21 25.59
C ALA A 176 23.38 6.80 26.22
N THR A 177 22.85 7.86 25.61
CA THR A 177 21.52 8.37 25.97
C THR A 177 20.43 7.46 25.43
N ARG A 178 19.21 7.51 25.99
CA ARG A 178 18.05 6.76 25.48
C ARG A 178 17.77 7.05 23.99
N TRP A 179 17.98 8.28 23.56
CA TRP A 179 17.86 8.66 22.16
C TRP A 179 18.90 7.97 21.26
N ARG A 180 20.14 7.86 21.73
CA ARG A 180 21.20 7.10 21.03
C ARG A 180 20.92 5.61 21.00
N ALA A 181 20.42 5.02 22.09
CA ALA A 181 20.01 3.61 22.10
C ALA A 181 18.85 3.36 21.11
N PHE A 182 17.85 4.25 21.08
CA PHE A 182 16.76 4.18 20.09
C PHE A 182 17.28 4.26 18.63
N THR A 183 17.98 5.35 18.28
CA THR A 183 18.39 5.61 16.87
C THR A 183 19.53 4.73 16.42
N GLY A 184 20.46 4.39 17.32
CA GLY A 184 21.66 3.61 17.01
C GLY A 184 21.47 2.10 17.03
N ILE A 185 20.55 1.59 17.84
CA ILE A 185 20.35 0.16 18.08
C ILE A 185 18.95 -0.27 17.69
N ALA A 186 17.93 0.13 18.43
CA ALA A 186 16.57 -0.37 18.26
C ALA A 186 16.04 -0.10 16.84
N LEU A 187 16.19 1.13 16.35
CA LEU A 187 15.73 1.53 15.02
C LEU A 187 16.43 0.73 13.91
N ARG A 188 17.74 0.49 14.03
CA ARG A 188 18.52 -0.29 13.05
C ARG A 188 18.10 -1.75 13.00
N LEU A 189 17.84 -2.35 14.14
CA LEU A 189 17.39 -3.73 14.24
C LEU A 189 15.95 -3.89 13.73
N ALA A 190 15.09 -2.89 13.94
CA ALA A 190 13.71 -2.88 13.48
C ALA A 190 13.53 -2.51 11.99
N VAL A 191 14.60 -2.17 11.25
CA VAL A 191 14.53 -1.79 9.83
C VAL A 191 13.66 -2.73 8.99
N PRO A 192 13.76 -4.07 9.08
CA PRO A 192 12.91 -4.96 8.27
C PRO A 192 11.41 -4.73 8.54
N GLY A 193 11.03 -4.57 9.81
CA GLY A 193 9.64 -4.28 10.20
C GLY A 193 9.18 -2.91 9.76
N ILE A 194 10.04 -1.89 9.91
CA ILE A 194 9.74 -0.51 9.49
C ILE A 194 9.55 -0.43 7.97
N VAL A 195 10.44 -1.05 7.19
CA VAL A 195 10.33 -1.08 5.72
C VAL A 195 9.09 -1.84 5.27
N THR A 196 8.76 -2.95 5.92
CA THR A 196 7.54 -3.71 5.62
C THR A 196 6.29 -2.88 5.95
N SER A 197 6.26 -2.21 7.11
CA SER A 197 5.15 -1.32 7.46
C SER A 197 5.03 -0.13 6.52
N ALA A 198 6.14 0.41 6.04
CA ALA A 198 6.16 1.47 5.03
C ALA A 198 5.52 1.04 3.72
N LEU A 199 5.89 -0.14 3.20
CA LEU A 199 5.28 -0.69 1.99
C LEU A 199 3.78 -0.88 2.15
N LEU A 200 3.36 -1.47 3.26
CA LEU A 200 1.92 -1.72 3.50
C LEU A 200 1.14 -0.42 3.69
N ALA A 201 1.67 0.56 4.42
CA ALA A 201 1.04 1.88 4.58
C ALA A 201 0.94 2.62 3.23
N PHE A 202 1.95 2.51 2.37
CA PHE A 202 1.91 3.05 1.01
C PHE A 202 0.80 2.36 0.20
N VAL A 203 0.74 1.03 0.20
CA VAL A 203 -0.27 0.25 -0.52
C VAL A 203 -1.68 0.57 -0.04
N PHE A 204 -1.90 0.76 1.28
CA PHE A 204 -3.19 1.16 1.81
C PHE A 204 -3.61 2.56 1.34
N SER A 205 -2.70 3.54 1.39
CA SER A 205 -2.95 4.89 0.86
C SER A 205 -3.17 4.90 -0.66
N TRP A 206 -2.40 4.07 -1.39
CA TRP A 206 -2.48 3.97 -2.85
C TRP A 206 -3.81 3.45 -3.35
N ASN A 207 -4.37 2.45 -2.64
CA ASN A 207 -5.64 1.82 -3.00
C ASN A 207 -6.86 2.47 -2.33
N GLU A 208 -6.65 3.53 -1.52
CA GLU A 208 -7.76 4.17 -0.85
C GLU A 208 -8.64 4.91 -1.86
N PHE A 209 -9.90 4.54 -1.87
CA PHE A 209 -10.90 5.05 -2.81
C PHE A 209 -11.99 5.88 -2.11
N LEU A 210 -12.51 5.39 -0.99
CA LEU A 210 -13.72 5.91 -0.39
C LEU A 210 -13.53 7.33 0.13
N LEU A 211 -12.53 7.58 0.97
CA LEU A 211 -12.25 8.90 1.51
C LEU A 211 -11.84 9.87 0.40
N ALA A 212 -11.07 9.38 -0.61
CA ALA A 212 -10.75 10.19 -1.77
C ALA A 212 -12.00 10.62 -2.53
N LEU A 213 -12.96 9.71 -2.74
CA LEU A 213 -14.22 10.01 -3.42
C LEU A 213 -15.03 11.10 -2.69
N PHE A 214 -15.05 11.07 -1.34
CA PHE A 214 -15.79 12.03 -0.53
C PHE A 214 -15.07 13.38 -0.38
N LEU A 215 -13.74 13.37 -0.27
CA LEU A 215 -12.95 14.55 0.11
C LEU A 215 -12.37 15.31 -1.08
N THR A 216 -12.43 14.75 -2.30
CA THR A 216 -11.87 15.37 -3.51
C THR A 216 -12.93 15.61 -4.59
N ARG A 217 -12.64 16.53 -5.51
CA ARG A 217 -13.52 16.87 -6.64
C ARG A 217 -12.75 16.93 -7.97
N SER A 218 -12.07 18.04 -8.22
CA SER A 218 -11.44 18.31 -9.52
C SER A 218 -9.95 18.61 -9.44
N GLN A 219 -9.47 19.21 -8.36
CA GLN A 219 -8.07 19.64 -8.23
C GLN A 219 -7.16 18.48 -7.81
N VAL A 220 -7.60 17.67 -6.83
CA VAL A 220 -6.82 16.53 -6.32
C VAL A 220 -7.64 15.26 -6.47
N ARG A 221 -7.37 14.53 -7.54
CA ARG A 221 -8.04 13.26 -7.83
C ARG A 221 -7.03 12.12 -7.79
N THR A 222 -7.30 11.07 -6.98
CA THR A 222 -6.42 9.89 -6.90
C THR A 222 -6.72 8.89 -8.03
N LEU A 223 -5.78 7.97 -8.27
CA LEU A 223 -5.92 6.95 -9.31
C LEU A 223 -7.18 6.08 -9.16
N PRO A 224 -7.54 5.56 -7.96
CA PRO A 224 -8.78 4.80 -7.82
C PRO A 224 -10.04 5.60 -8.21
N VAL A 225 -10.08 6.88 -7.86
CA VAL A 225 -11.21 7.77 -8.23
C VAL A 225 -11.20 8.06 -9.74
N ALA A 226 -10.02 8.27 -10.34
CA ALA A 226 -9.91 8.48 -11.77
C ALA A 226 -10.36 7.24 -12.58
N LEU A 227 -9.97 6.03 -12.14
CA LEU A 227 -10.43 4.76 -12.73
C LEU A 227 -11.95 4.60 -12.65
N ALA A 228 -12.54 4.90 -11.48
CA ALA A 228 -13.99 4.81 -11.32
C ALA A 228 -14.75 5.76 -12.26
N ASN A 229 -14.19 6.95 -12.51
CA ASN A 229 -14.79 7.92 -13.43
C ASN A 229 -14.74 7.48 -14.90
N LEU A 230 -13.73 6.70 -15.31
CA LEU A 230 -13.67 6.14 -16.67
C LEU A 230 -14.77 5.09 -16.90
N VAL A 231 -15.18 4.37 -15.85
CA VAL A 231 -16.27 3.38 -15.92
C VAL A 231 -17.65 4.06 -15.94
N GLY A 232 -17.79 5.19 -15.23
CA GLY A 232 -19.04 5.94 -15.12
C GLY A 232 -19.36 6.89 -16.29
N GLY A 233 -18.50 6.98 -17.31
CA GLY A 233 -18.67 7.84 -18.47
C GLY A 233 -19.74 7.36 -19.47
N HIS A 234 -20.12 8.22 -20.44
CA HIS A 234 -21.12 7.89 -21.46
C HIS A 234 -20.67 6.77 -22.39
N GLU A 235 -19.36 6.63 -22.60
CA GLU A 235 -18.75 5.57 -23.42
C GLU A 235 -17.58 4.97 -22.66
N ILE A 236 -17.65 3.65 -22.40
CA ILE A 236 -16.61 2.95 -21.66
C ILE A 236 -15.44 2.69 -22.59
N GLN A 237 -14.32 3.38 -22.36
CA GLN A 237 -13.08 3.19 -23.11
C GLN A 237 -12.18 2.18 -22.41
N TRP A 238 -12.37 0.90 -22.72
CA TRP A 238 -11.63 -0.20 -22.07
C TRP A 238 -10.11 -0.12 -22.27
N GLY A 239 -9.65 0.42 -23.40
CA GLY A 239 -8.24 0.66 -23.64
C GLY A 239 -7.63 1.65 -22.64
N ASP A 240 -8.33 2.77 -22.38
CA ASP A 240 -7.90 3.79 -21.40
C ASP A 240 -7.96 3.25 -19.96
N ILE A 241 -9.01 2.48 -19.63
CA ILE A 241 -9.11 1.80 -18.32
C ILE A 241 -7.95 0.81 -18.16
N GLY A 242 -7.66 0.01 -19.19
CA GLY A 242 -6.52 -0.91 -19.19
C GLY A 242 -5.19 -0.18 -19.02
N ALA A 243 -4.96 0.88 -19.80
CA ALA A 243 -3.74 1.68 -19.73
C ALA A 243 -3.55 2.34 -18.35
N LEU A 244 -4.62 2.95 -17.79
CA LEU A 244 -4.56 3.57 -16.46
C LEU A 244 -4.34 2.53 -15.36
N THR A 245 -4.95 1.34 -15.49
CA THR A 245 -4.74 0.23 -14.56
C THR A 245 -3.30 -0.28 -14.60
N VAL A 246 -2.72 -0.44 -15.78
CA VAL A 246 -1.30 -0.82 -15.94
C VAL A 246 -0.39 0.22 -15.29
N VAL A 247 -0.63 1.51 -15.56
CA VAL A 247 0.10 2.62 -14.94
C VAL A 247 -0.03 2.59 -13.41
N ALA A 248 -1.22 2.27 -12.88
CA ALA A 248 -1.45 2.16 -11.44
C ALA A 248 -0.72 0.98 -10.79
N ILE A 249 -0.52 -0.13 -11.49
CA ILE A 249 0.17 -1.32 -10.98
C ILE A 249 1.69 -1.08 -10.88
N VAL A 250 2.28 -0.35 -11.82
CA VAL A 250 3.75 -0.20 -11.95
C VAL A 250 4.42 0.31 -10.66
N PRO A 251 3.99 1.40 -10.00
CA PRO A 251 4.67 1.89 -8.79
C PRO A 251 4.62 0.89 -7.63
N VAL A 252 3.50 0.19 -7.45
CA VAL A 252 3.33 -0.79 -6.37
C VAL A 252 4.23 -2.00 -6.60
N VAL A 253 4.25 -2.53 -7.82
CA VAL A 253 5.10 -3.67 -8.17
C VAL A 253 6.58 -3.29 -8.08
N ALA A 254 6.97 -2.12 -8.60
CA ALA A 254 8.35 -1.63 -8.50
C ALA A 254 8.80 -1.50 -7.04
N LEU A 255 7.96 -0.91 -6.18
CA LEU A 255 8.25 -0.77 -4.76
C LEU A 255 8.33 -2.13 -4.06
N ALA A 256 7.42 -3.05 -4.37
CA ALA A 256 7.44 -4.41 -3.83
C ALA A 256 8.70 -5.19 -4.22
N LEU A 257 9.12 -5.09 -5.49
CA LEU A 257 10.34 -5.73 -5.99
C LEU A 257 11.61 -5.15 -5.33
N VAL A 258 11.69 -3.85 -5.15
CA VAL A 258 12.83 -3.20 -4.49
C VAL A 258 12.91 -3.62 -3.02
N LEU A 259 11.76 -3.70 -2.34
CA LEU A 259 11.67 -3.96 -0.90
C LEU A 259 11.49 -5.43 -0.53
N GLN A 260 11.35 -6.36 -1.51
CA GLN A 260 11.02 -7.77 -1.29
C GLN A 260 11.89 -8.46 -0.21
N ARG A 261 13.19 -8.19 -0.19
CA ARG A 261 14.12 -8.77 0.79
C ARG A 261 13.78 -8.40 2.24
N TYR A 262 13.26 -7.19 2.45
CA TYR A 262 12.84 -6.71 3.78
C TYR A 262 11.47 -7.26 4.13
N VAL A 263 10.56 -7.32 3.16
CA VAL A 263 9.20 -7.84 3.32
C VAL A 263 9.23 -9.31 3.73
N VAL A 264 10.02 -10.14 3.06
CA VAL A 264 10.18 -11.56 3.42
C VAL A 264 10.69 -11.69 4.85
N ARG A 265 11.73 -10.94 5.23
CA ARG A 265 12.24 -10.95 6.61
C ARG A 265 11.21 -10.41 7.61
N GLY A 266 10.51 -9.32 7.25
CA GLY A 266 9.52 -8.69 8.12
C GLY A 266 8.30 -9.55 8.39
N LEU A 267 7.81 -10.31 7.40
CA LEU A 267 6.65 -11.19 7.56
C LEU A 267 7.01 -12.52 8.23
N THR A 268 8.26 -12.96 8.14
CA THR A 268 8.71 -14.23 8.77
C THR A 268 9.23 -14.06 10.19
N PHE A 269 9.53 -12.82 10.63
CA PHE A 269 10.13 -12.55 11.96
C PHE A 269 9.24 -12.94 13.14
N GLY A 270 7.94 -13.14 12.96
CA GLY A 270 7.04 -13.68 14.00
C GLY A 270 6.63 -15.14 13.79
N ALA A 271 6.98 -15.73 12.64
CA ALA A 271 6.53 -17.08 12.28
C ALA A 271 7.52 -18.22 12.64
N VAL A 272 8.77 -17.88 12.95
CA VAL A 272 9.81 -18.85 13.31
C VAL A 272 10.15 -18.68 14.78
N LYS A 273 9.22 -19.05 15.67
CA LYS A 273 9.54 -19.46 17.04
C LYS A 273 9.74 -20.97 16.99
N GLY A 274 10.95 -21.38 16.65
CA GLY A 274 11.43 -22.75 16.78
C GLY A 274 12.45 -22.81 17.88
#